data_224578db8b49005d2366ce03b1bb8212
#
_entry.id   224578db8b49005d2366ce03b1bb8212
#
_cell.length_a   1.000
_cell.length_b   1.000
_cell.length_c   1.000
_cell.angle_alpha   90.00
_cell.angle_beta   90.00
_cell.angle_gamma   90.00
#
_symmetry.space_group_name_H-M   'P 1'
#
loop_
_entity.id
_entity.type
_entity.pdbx_description
1 polymer ?
#
loop_
_entity_poly.entity_id
_entity_poly.type
_entity_poly.pdbx_seq_one_letter_code
_entity_poly.pdbx_strand_id
1 'polypeptide(L)'
;MIKVIQLVSCETIIGNVGSRGDEYVVTHPFHMEIVDDTEQGSGIRMDYLLAFSKDNCVHIKKNDVMYNYRPSDMMEEYYKRLVEYTVTHETDKILKQTIENMEEMDARLKKLVSQRFVGKDTVN
;
A
#
# COMPACT_ATOMS: atom_id res chain seq x y z
N MET A 1 3.00 -5.65 -18.43
CA MET A 1 2.35 -4.51 -19.09
C MET A 1 1.54 -3.72 -18.07
N ILE A 2 1.70 -2.44 -18.04
CA ILE A 2 0.94 -1.58 -17.13
C ILE A 2 -0.50 -1.48 -17.60
N LYS A 3 -1.43 -1.83 -16.72
CA LYS A 3 -2.86 -1.80 -17.01
C LYS A 3 -3.65 -1.27 -15.83
N VAL A 4 -4.80 -0.70 -16.13
CA VAL A 4 -5.82 -0.36 -15.15
C VAL A 4 -6.84 -1.49 -15.13
N ILE A 5 -7.15 -1.98 -13.95
CA ILE A 5 -8.11 -3.07 -13.74
C ILE A 5 -9.28 -2.54 -12.93
N GLN A 6 -10.48 -2.71 -13.48
CA GLN A 6 -11.72 -2.42 -12.76
C GLN A 6 -12.27 -3.72 -12.22
N LEU A 7 -12.40 -3.81 -10.90
CA LEU A 7 -12.96 -4.99 -10.25
C LEU A 7 -14.48 -4.92 -10.17
N VAL A 8 -15.10 -6.09 -10.05
CA VAL A 8 -16.57 -6.16 -9.86
C VAL A 8 -17.03 -5.52 -8.56
N SER A 9 -16.12 -5.36 -7.59
CA SER A 9 -16.36 -4.63 -6.34
C SER A 9 -16.38 -3.11 -6.52
N CYS A 10 -16.15 -2.61 -7.73
CA CYS A 10 -16.00 -1.19 -8.07
C CYS A 10 -14.66 -0.57 -7.66
N GLU A 11 -13.74 -1.37 -7.18
CA GLU A 11 -12.37 -0.90 -6.93
C GLU A 11 -11.59 -0.83 -8.24
N THR A 12 -10.76 0.20 -8.36
CA THR A 12 -9.89 0.40 -9.52
C THR A 12 -8.44 0.30 -9.10
N ILE A 13 -7.69 -0.54 -9.79
CA ILE A 13 -6.29 -0.80 -9.47
C ILE A 13 -5.44 -0.57 -10.72
N ILE A 14 -4.29 0.07 -10.56
CA ILE A 14 -3.29 0.18 -11.63
C ILE A 14 -2.03 -0.57 -11.18
N GLY A 15 -1.41 -1.28 -12.11
CA GLY A 15 -0.19 -2.01 -11.82
C GLY A 15 0.41 -2.63 -13.06
N ASN A 16 1.52 -3.31 -12.86
CA ASN A 16 2.15 -4.10 -13.91
C ASN A 16 1.51 -5.49 -13.91
N VAL A 17 0.70 -5.77 -14.92
CA VAL A 17 -0.18 -6.93 -14.95
C VAL A 17 0.38 -8.03 -15.83
N GLY A 18 0.54 -9.21 -15.25
CA GLY A 18 0.80 -10.45 -15.95
C GLY A 18 -0.40 -11.39 -15.83
N SER A 19 -0.47 -12.37 -16.71
CA SER A 19 -1.52 -13.37 -16.69
C SER A 19 -0.94 -14.73 -16.33
N ARG A 20 -1.59 -15.42 -15.39
CA ARG A 20 -1.16 -16.74 -14.95
C ARG A 20 -2.38 -17.61 -14.71
N GLY A 21 -2.73 -18.48 -15.71
CA GLY A 21 -3.91 -19.31 -15.61
C GLY A 21 -5.18 -18.48 -15.51
N ASP A 22 -5.95 -18.70 -14.46
CA ASP A 22 -7.20 -18.01 -14.18
C ASP A 22 -7.01 -16.74 -13.34
N GLU A 23 -5.77 -16.33 -13.13
CA GLU A 23 -5.44 -15.19 -12.31
C GLU A 23 -4.63 -14.15 -13.08
N TYR A 24 -4.79 -12.88 -12.69
CA TYR A 24 -3.84 -11.83 -13.00
C TYR A 24 -2.89 -11.67 -11.82
N VAL A 25 -1.61 -11.47 -12.14
CA VAL A 25 -0.59 -11.14 -11.14
C VAL A 25 -0.25 -9.67 -11.36
N VAL A 26 -0.56 -8.85 -10.37
CA VAL A 26 -0.36 -7.39 -10.46
C VAL A 26 0.81 -7.01 -9.57
N THR A 27 1.89 -6.56 -10.18
CA THR A 27 3.08 -6.10 -9.47
C THR A 27 2.99 -4.62 -9.22
N HIS A 28 3.36 -4.20 -8.02
CA HIS A 28 3.26 -2.82 -7.54
C HIS A 28 1.86 -2.23 -7.77
N PRO A 29 0.82 -2.85 -7.18
CA PRO A 29 -0.55 -2.38 -7.37
C PRO A 29 -0.82 -1.13 -6.56
N PHE A 30 -1.47 -0.15 -7.21
CA PHE A 30 -1.97 1.05 -6.57
C PHE A 30 -3.48 1.10 -6.69
N HIS A 31 -4.14 1.43 -5.62
CA HIS A 31 -5.57 1.72 -5.65
C HIS A 31 -5.76 3.12 -6.22
N MET A 32 -6.65 3.25 -7.20
CA MET A 32 -6.98 4.53 -7.83
C MET A 32 -8.34 4.99 -7.36
N GLU A 33 -8.42 6.26 -6.99
CA GLU A 33 -9.67 6.88 -6.59
C GLU A 33 -9.78 8.26 -7.22
N ILE A 34 -10.95 8.56 -7.78
CA ILE A 34 -11.25 9.91 -8.26
C ILE A 34 -11.71 10.71 -7.06
N VAL A 35 -10.96 11.76 -6.76
CA VAL A 35 -11.28 12.68 -5.67
C VAL A 35 -11.88 13.94 -6.28
N ASP A 36 -13.11 14.24 -5.94
CA ASP A 36 -13.79 15.43 -6.40
C ASP A 36 -13.78 16.45 -5.27
N ASP A 37 -12.89 17.44 -5.40
CA ASP A 37 -12.78 18.55 -4.48
C ASP A 37 -13.38 19.77 -5.16
N THR A 38 -14.47 20.29 -4.60
CA THR A 38 -15.20 21.42 -5.16
C THR A 38 -14.35 22.70 -5.23
N GLU A 39 -13.33 22.84 -4.39
CA GLU A 39 -12.46 24.02 -4.39
C GLU A 39 -11.30 23.90 -5.37
N GLN A 40 -10.78 22.70 -5.56
CA GLN A 40 -9.58 22.46 -6.35
C GLN A 40 -9.84 21.68 -7.65
N GLY A 41 -11.09 21.26 -7.87
CA GLY A 41 -11.45 20.44 -9.02
C GLY A 41 -11.26 18.96 -8.76
N SER A 42 -11.37 18.15 -9.82
CA SER A 42 -11.24 16.71 -9.73
C SER A 42 -9.78 16.29 -9.87
N GLY A 43 -9.38 15.32 -9.07
CA GLY A 43 -8.05 14.73 -9.13
C GLY A 43 -8.10 13.22 -8.96
N ILE A 44 -6.96 12.58 -9.18
CA ILE A 44 -6.81 11.14 -8.98
C ILE A 44 -5.87 10.92 -7.81
N ARG A 45 -6.34 10.15 -6.83
CA ARG A 45 -5.52 9.70 -5.72
C ARG A 45 -5.09 8.26 -5.98
N MET A 46 -3.81 8.00 -5.78
CA MET A 46 -3.25 6.67 -5.89
C MET A 46 -2.59 6.29 -4.57
N ASP A 47 -3.05 5.18 -3.99
CA ASP A 47 -2.51 4.64 -2.76
C ASP A 47 -1.88 3.28 -3.03
N TYR A 48 -0.67 3.06 -2.53
CA TYR A 48 0.01 1.77 -2.69
C TYR A 48 -0.72 0.69 -1.91
N LEU A 49 -1.20 -0.33 -2.62
CA LEU A 49 -2.03 -1.37 -2.03
C LEU A 49 -1.27 -2.25 -1.02
N LEU A 50 0.02 -2.48 -1.25
CA LEU A 50 0.83 -3.41 -0.47
C LEU A 50 1.83 -2.71 0.46
N ALA A 51 1.47 -1.53 0.96
CA ALA A 51 2.38 -0.70 1.77
C ALA A 51 2.93 -1.42 3.01
N PHE A 52 2.19 -2.37 3.56
CA PHE A 52 2.59 -3.09 4.76
C PHE A 52 2.89 -4.57 4.51
N SER A 53 3.08 -4.94 3.24
CA SER A 53 3.34 -6.33 2.87
C SER A 53 4.81 -6.52 2.50
N LYS A 54 5.31 -7.73 2.72
CA LYS A 54 6.61 -8.16 2.19
C LYS A 54 6.54 -8.43 0.70
N ASP A 55 5.34 -8.70 0.20
CA ASP A 55 5.12 -9.00 -1.20
C ASP A 55 4.99 -7.71 -2.01
N ASN A 56 5.38 -7.79 -3.28
CA ASN A 56 5.24 -6.68 -4.22
C ASN A 56 4.19 -6.94 -5.29
N CYS A 57 3.46 -8.04 -5.18
CA CYS A 57 2.42 -8.39 -6.13
C CYS A 57 1.21 -8.96 -5.43
N VAL A 58 0.06 -8.87 -6.10
CA VAL A 58 -1.20 -9.42 -5.65
C VAL A 58 -1.79 -10.27 -6.77
N HIS A 59 -2.47 -11.34 -6.39
CA HIS A 59 -3.15 -12.25 -7.32
C HIS A 59 -4.62 -11.93 -7.33
N ILE A 60 -5.17 -11.66 -8.51
CA ILE A 60 -6.58 -11.32 -8.68
C ILE A 60 -7.20 -12.32 -9.66
N LYS A 61 -8.29 -12.94 -9.24
CA LYS A 61 -9.00 -13.89 -10.13
C LYS A 61 -9.59 -13.13 -11.32
N LYS A 62 -9.43 -13.67 -12.51
CA LYS A 62 -9.96 -13.05 -13.73
C LYS A 62 -11.48 -12.86 -13.66
N ASN A 63 -12.18 -13.73 -12.94
CA ASN A 63 -13.61 -13.62 -12.75
C ASN A 63 -14.03 -12.41 -11.91
N ASP A 64 -13.13 -11.87 -11.12
CA ASP A 64 -13.39 -10.68 -10.30
C ASP A 64 -13.09 -9.39 -11.05
N VAL A 65 -12.62 -9.48 -12.28
CA VAL A 65 -12.28 -8.33 -13.12
C VAL A 65 -13.43 -8.05 -14.07
N MET A 66 -13.97 -6.83 -13.99
CA MET A 66 -15.04 -6.40 -14.89
C MET A 66 -14.48 -6.08 -16.27
N TYR A 67 -13.42 -5.29 -16.30
CA TYR A 67 -12.66 -4.97 -17.51
C TYR A 67 -11.27 -4.45 -17.14
N ASN A 68 -10.38 -4.45 -18.12
CA ASN A 68 -9.07 -3.85 -17.95
C ASN A 68 -8.69 -3.10 -19.23
N TYR A 69 -7.79 -2.13 -19.08
CA TYR A 69 -7.35 -1.34 -20.22
C TYR A 69 -5.96 -0.76 -19.96
N ARG A 70 -5.32 -0.31 -21.01
CA ARG A 70 -4.03 0.36 -20.92
C ARG A 70 -4.25 1.81 -20.53
N PRO A 71 -3.50 2.34 -19.56
CA PRO A 71 -3.62 3.74 -19.20
C PRO A 71 -3.05 4.65 -20.32
N SER A 72 -3.42 5.92 -20.27
CA SER A 72 -2.80 6.92 -21.15
C SER A 72 -1.30 7.03 -20.84
N ASP A 73 -0.54 7.56 -21.81
CA ASP A 73 0.91 7.72 -21.64
C ASP A 73 1.24 8.57 -20.42
N MET A 74 0.47 9.61 -20.17
CA MET A 74 0.66 10.48 -19.01
C MET A 74 0.41 9.73 -17.71
N MET A 75 -0.63 8.91 -17.64
CA MET A 75 -0.96 8.11 -16.47
C MET A 75 0.08 7.02 -16.23
N GLU A 76 0.55 6.39 -17.30
CA GLU A 76 1.61 5.38 -17.24
C GLU A 76 2.89 5.98 -16.67
N GLU A 77 3.28 7.15 -17.14
CA GLU A 77 4.47 7.86 -16.66
C GLU A 77 4.32 8.25 -15.18
N TYR A 78 3.16 8.76 -14.81
CA TYR A 78 2.85 9.10 -13.43
C TYR A 78 2.95 7.86 -12.51
N TYR A 79 2.39 6.74 -12.96
CA TYR A 79 2.47 5.47 -12.24
C TYR A 79 3.92 5.03 -12.05
N LYS A 80 4.72 5.08 -13.11
CA LYS A 80 6.14 4.69 -13.03
C LYS A 80 6.90 5.52 -12.00
N ARG A 81 6.65 6.82 -11.96
CA ARG A 81 7.28 7.71 -10.98
C ARG A 81 6.83 7.38 -9.56
N LEU A 82 5.57 7.07 -9.37
CA LEU A 82 5.06 6.68 -8.06
C LEU A 82 5.66 5.36 -7.59
N VAL A 83 5.81 4.39 -8.48
CA VAL A 83 6.45 3.11 -8.16
C VAL A 83 7.89 3.35 -7.70
N GLU A 84 8.64 4.11 -8.45
CA GLU A 84 10.02 4.43 -8.12
C GLU A 84 10.12 5.12 -6.75
N TYR A 85 9.29 6.11 -6.51
CA TYR A 85 9.22 6.80 -5.24
C TYR A 85 8.83 5.85 -4.09
N THR A 86 7.80 5.05 -4.30
CA THR A 86 7.28 4.13 -3.28
C THR A 86 8.29 3.07 -2.89
N VAL A 87 8.95 2.45 -3.87
CA VAL A 87 9.95 1.42 -3.60
C VAL A 87 11.14 1.99 -2.84
N THR A 88 11.56 3.21 -3.17
CA THR A 88 12.74 3.83 -2.57
C THR A 88 12.44 4.45 -1.20
N HIS A 89 11.34 5.16 -1.07
CA HIS A 89 11.05 6.00 0.09
C HIS A 89 10.05 5.39 1.07
N GLU A 90 9.05 4.68 0.58
CA GLU A 90 8.02 4.10 1.43
C GLU A 90 8.57 2.97 2.30
N THR A 91 9.51 2.20 1.76
CA THR A 91 10.19 1.15 2.54
C THR A 91 10.94 1.76 3.71
N ASP A 92 11.65 2.85 3.49
CA ASP A 92 12.38 3.54 4.55
C ASP A 92 11.43 4.13 5.57
N LYS A 93 10.31 4.70 5.13
CA LYS A 93 9.29 5.27 5.99
C LYS A 93 8.63 4.21 6.87
N ILE A 94 8.28 3.07 6.29
CA ILE A 94 7.68 1.95 7.02
C ILE A 94 8.68 1.41 8.05
N LEU A 95 9.93 1.24 7.65
CA LEU A 95 10.97 0.78 8.55
C LEU A 95 11.16 1.73 9.72
N LYS A 96 11.24 3.02 9.45
CA LYS A 96 11.38 4.05 10.47
C LYS A 96 10.19 4.05 11.43
N GLN A 97 8.98 3.97 10.90
CA GLN A 97 7.76 3.90 11.70
C GLN A 97 7.71 2.62 12.55
N THR A 98 8.16 1.51 11.99
CA THR A 98 8.22 0.24 12.72
C THR A 98 9.18 0.35 13.90
N ILE A 99 10.35 0.98 13.70
CA ILE A 99 11.32 1.20 14.77
C ILE A 99 10.72 2.07 15.87
N GLU A 100 10.06 3.18 15.50
CA GLU A 100 9.40 4.06 16.44
C GLU A 100 8.32 3.32 17.24
N ASN A 101 7.52 2.51 16.58
CA ASN A 101 6.48 1.71 17.24
C ASN A 101 7.08 0.68 18.21
N MET A 102 8.19 0.07 17.85
CA MET A 102 8.88 -0.88 18.73
C MET A 102 9.43 -0.19 19.98
N GLU A 103 10.00 1.00 19.83
CA GLU A 103 10.49 1.78 20.96
C GLU A 103 9.35 2.18 21.89
N GLU A 104 8.23 2.61 21.32
CA GLU A 104 7.04 2.96 22.09
C GLU A 104 6.47 1.75 22.82
N MET A 105 6.40 0.59 22.18
CA MET A 105 5.97 -0.65 22.80
C MET A 105 6.87 -1.06 23.96
N ASP A 106 8.17 -0.93 23.77
CA ASP A 106 9.15 -1.24 24.80
C ASP A 106 8.96 -0.33 26.01
N ALA A 107 8.76 0.95 25.80
CA ALA A 107 8.47 1.91 26.85
C ALA A 107 7.17 1.57 27.61
N ARG A 108 6.14 1.16 26.87
CA ARG A 108 4.87 0.73 27.48
C ARG A 108 5.03 -0.54 28.31
N LEU A 109 5.79 -1.49 27.82
CA LEU A 109 6.07 -2.72 28.53
C LEU A 109 6.82 -2.43 29.83
N LYS A 110 7.85 -1.61 29.78
CA LYS A 110 8.58 -1.22 30.98
C LYS A 110 7.68 -0.55 32.01
N LYS A 111 6.81 0.34 31.55
CA LYS A 111 5.86 1.02 32.41
C LYS A 111 4.88 0.04 33.08
N LEU A 112 4.33 -0.90 32.32
CA LEU A 112 3.42 -1.92 32.82
C LEU A 112 4.08 -2.82 33.86
N VAL A 113 5.30 -3.27 33.58
CA VAL A 113 6.06 -4.09 34.49
C VAL A 113 6.37 -3.32 35.79
N SER A 114 6.75 -2.07 35.65
CA SER A 114 6.99 -1.19 36.81
C SER A 114 5.75 -1.05 37.67
N GLN A 115 4.59 -0.85 37.08
CA GLN A 115 3.32 -0.77 37.82
C GLN A 115 2.93 -2.07 38.49
N ARG A 116 3.23 -3.19 37.84
CA ARG A 116 2.88 -4.51 38.33
C ARG A 116 3.78 -5.00 39.47
N PHE A 117 5.04 -4.57 39.45
CA PHE A 117 6.07 -5.03 40.36
C PHE A 117 6.69 -3.88 41.15
N VAL A 118 5.87 -2.94 41.56
CA VAL A 118 6.30 -1.72 42.22
C VAL A 118 7.16 -1.97 43.46
N GLY A 119 6.92 -3.03 44.18
CA GLY A 119 7.73 -3.36 45.36
C GLY A 119 9.08 -4.00 45.05
N LYS A 120 9.37 -4.26 43.81
CA LYS A 120 10.55 -5.04 43.44
C LYS A 120 11.72 -4.23 42.90
N ASP A 121 11.47 -3.01 42.49
CA ASP A 121 12.50 -2.08 42.01
C ASP A 121 13.38 -2.63 40.90
N THR A 122 12.91 -3.62 40.20
CA THR A 122 13.74 -4.32 39.22
C THR A 122 13.52 -3.88 37.80
N VAL A 123 12.60 -2.98 37.62
CA VAL A 123 12.16 -2.63 36.28
C VAL A 123 12.40 -1.19 36.01
N ASN A 124 13.43 -0.94 35.30
CA ASN A 124 13.80 0.43 34.97
C ASN A 124 14.37 0.53 33.58
#